data_bc1436867e0c03b6edc58fb0c4526026
#
_entry.id   bc1436867e0c03b6edc58fb0c4526026
#
_cell.length_a   1.000
_cell.length_b   1.000
_cell.length_c   1.000
_cell.angle_alpha   90.00
_cell.angle_beta   90.00
_cell.angle_gamma   90.00
#
_symmetry.space_group_name_H-M   'P 1'
#
loop_
_entity.id
_entity.type
_entity.pdbx_description
1 polymer ?
#
loop_
_entity_poly.entity_id
_entity_poly.type
_entity_poly.pdbx_seq_one_letter_code
_entity_poly.pdbx_strand_id
1 'polypeptide(L)'
;MPNIKFDHENKTVIADNGEWLYDVVQRANIGIPFSCKAGACGTCATEILEGYDNLGEQSAREVRALNSTNLDPKKFRLPCLCDVHGDVVFGQPFLEREKGTKLSKHQVIVESYRPLNGTVAEIRFFIENPEFDFHPGQYMIFRIPHPGQAIHRSYSISTPPSDKSHFERCVRSGA
;
A
#
# COMPACT_ATOMS: atom_id res chain seq x y z
N MET A 1 9.09 -19.66 -14.48
CA MET A 1 8.34 -18.86 -13.45
C MET A 1 9.33 -17.90 -12.82
N PRO A 2 9.09 -16.59 -12.91
CA PRO A 2 9.94 -15.55 -12.33
C PRO A 2 10.09 -15.66 -10.82
N ASN A 3 11.29 -15.36 -10.30
CA ASN A 3 11.56 -15.21 -8.88
C ASN A 3 11.58 -13.73 -8.53
N ILE A 4 10.72 -13.31 -7.63
CA ILE A 4 10.59 -11.93 -7.18
C ILE A 4 11.15 -11.84 -5.77
N LYS A 5 12.33 -11.24 -5.63
CA LYS A 5 12.97 -11.02 -4.34
C LYS A 5 12.62 -9.63 -3.81
N PHE A 6 12.16 -9.57 -2.59
CA PHE A 6 11.95 -8.34 -1.82
C PHE A 6 13.04 -8.24 -0.76
N ASP A 7 14.10 -7.50 -1.07
CA ASP A 7 15.32 -7.48 -0.27
C ASP A 7 15.09 -6.90 1.14
N HIS A 8 14.25 -5.86 1.25
CA HIS A 8 13.90 -5.23 2.52
C HIS A 8 13.18 -6.15 3.53
N GLU A 9 12.55 -7.23 3.05
CA GLU A 9 11.91 -8.25 3.90
C GLU A 9 12.67 -9.60 3.86
N ASN A 10 13.76 -9.68 3.11
CA ASN A 10 14.50 -10.93 2.83
C ASN A 10 13.57 -12.07 2.37
N LYS A 11 12.68 -11.79 1.45
CA LYS A 11 11.61 -12.69 1.01
C LYS A 11 11.64 -12.88 -0.50
N THR A 12 11.51 -14.12 -0.95
CA THR A 12 11.39 -14.46 -2.38
C THR A 12 10.05 -15.12 -2.66
N VAL A 13 9.43 -14.74 -3.74
CA VAL A 13 8.11 -15.22 -4.17
C VAL A 13 8.18 -15.63 -5.62
N ILE A 14 7.60 -16.77 -5.97
CA ILE A 14 7.44 -17.20 -7.36
C ILE A 14 6.19 -16.54 -7.94
N ALA A 15 6.32 -15.99 -9.13
CA ALA A 15 5.22 -15.40 -9.89
C ALA A 15 5.00 -16.13 -11.21
N ASP A 16 3.82 -16.00 -11.79
CA ASP A 16 3.56 -16.42 -13.15
C ASP A 16 4.05 -15.36 -14.15
N ASN A 17 4.41 -15.78 -15.35
CA ASN A 17 4.83 -14.83 -16.39
C ASN A 17 3.63 -13.96 -16.81
N GLY A 18 3.79 -12.65 -16.74
CA GLY A 18 2.72 -11.68 -16.99
C GLY A 18 1.79 -11.47 -15.78
N GLU A 19 2.11 -12.04 -14.61
CA GLU A 19 1.31 -11.79 -13.39
C GLU A 19 1.42 -10.33 -12.96
N TRP A 20 0.29 -9.74 -12.59
CA TRP A 20 0.27 -8.39 -12.05
C TRP A 20 0.99 -8.33 -10.70
N LEU A 21 2.01 -7.51 -10.60
CA LEU A 21 2.86 -7.44 -9.41
C LEU A 21 2.10 -7.04 -8.14
N TYR A 22 1.01 -6.28 -8.26
CA TYR A 22 0.12 -6.00 -7.13
C TYR A 22 -0.40 -7.32 -6.49
N ASP A 23 -0.83 -8.28 -7.29
CA ASP A 23 -1.37 -9.56 -6.79
C ASP A 23 -0.26 -10.40 -6.14
N VAL A 24 0.93 -10.44 -6.73
CA VAL A 24 2.13 -11.08 -6.14
C VAL A 24 2.41 -10.52 -4.75
N VAL A 25 2.46 -9.20 -4.62
CA VAL A 25 2.72 -8.50 -3.35
C VAL A 25 1.63 -8.81 -2.31
N GLN A 26 0.35 -8.81 -2.73
CA GLN A 26 -0.77 -9.06 -1.82
C GLN A 26 -0.80 -10.50 -1.29
N ARG A 27 -0.67 -11.50 -2.18
CA ARG A 27 -0.70 -12.91 -1.76
C ARG A 27 0.52 -13.29 -0.91
N ALA A 28 1.66 -12.65 -1.16
CA ALA A 28 2.89 -12.87 -0.40
C ALA A 28 2.95 -12.05 0.90
N ASN A 29 1.98 -11.18 1.13
CA ASN A 29 1.92 -10.28 2.29
C ASN A 29 3.18 -9.43 2.46
N ILE A 30 3.65 -8.83 1.35
CA ILE A 30 4.80 -7.92 1.33
C ILE A 30 4.37 -6.51 1.76
N GLY A 31 5.25 -5.79 2.45
CA GLY A 31 5.02 -4.46 3.02
C GLY A 31 5.08 -3.29 2.02
N ILE A 32 4.74 -3.48 0.76
CA ILE A 32 4.61 -2.38 -0.19
C ILE A 32 3.25 -1.72 -0.01
N PRO A 33 3.19 -0.39 0.25
CA PRO A 33 1.92 0.31 0.43
C PRO A 33 1.24 0.57 -0.91
N PHE A 34 -0.07 0.32 -0.99
CA PHE A 34 -0.89 0.64 -2.16
C PHE A 34 -2.06 1.54 -1.78
N SER A 35 -2.28 2.61 -2.54
CA SER A 35 -3.42 3.51 -2.34
C SER A 35 -4.33 3.53 -3.57
N CYS A 36 -3.98 4.28 -4.62
CA CYS A 36 -4.85 4.50 -5.79
C CYS A 36 -4.93 3.31 -6.76
N LYS A 37 -3.95 2.42 -6.80
CA LYS A 37 -3.76 1.30 -7.75
C LYS A 37 -3.82 1.70 -9.24
N ALA A 38 -3.72 2.98 -9.54
CA ALA A 38 -3.87 3.56 -10.88
C ALA A 38 -2.63 4.37 -11.31
N GLY A 39 -1.52 4.26 -10.57
CA GLY A 39 -0.27 4.94 -10.90
C GLY A 39 -0.32 6.47 -10.79
N ALA A 40 -1.21 7.04 -9.96
CA ALA A 40 -1.36 8.48 -9.82
C ALA A 40 -0.72 9.04 -8.54
N CYS A 41 -0.72 8.28 -7.43
CA CYS A 41 -0.33 8.80 -6.11
C CYS A 41 1.13 8.58 -5.74
N GLY A 42 1.88 7.73 -6.45
CA GLY A 42 3.27 7.41 -6.13
C GLY A 42 3.49 6.57 -4.86
N THR A 43 2.44 6.29 -4.08
CA THR A 43 2.53 5.61 -2.76
C THR A 43 3.28 4.29 -2.80
N CYS A 44 3.10 3.51 -3.87
CA CYS A 44 3.73 2.20 -4.02
C CYS A 44 5.12 2.25 -4.68
N ALA A 45 5.70 3.43 -4.87
CA ALA A 45 7.01 3.54 -5.50
C ALA A 45 8.06 2.72 -4.75
N THR A 46 8.72 1.82 -5.45
CA THR A 46 9.70 0.90 -4.89
C THR A 46 10.94 0.88 -5.79
N GLU A 47 12.10 0.89 -5.18
CA GLU A 47 13.37 0.81 -5.88
C GLU A 47 13.56 -0.57 -6.52
N ILE A 48 14.10 -0.60 -7.73
CA ILE A 48 14.48 -1.83 -8.43
C ILE A 48 15.99 -1.96 -8.33
N LEU A 49 16.45 -3.01 -7.70
CA LEU A 49 17.89 -3.30 -7.56
C LEU A 49 18.41 -4.09 -8.75
N GLU A 50 17.62 -5.07 -9.22
CA GLU A 50 17.98 -5.91 -10.37
C GLU A 50 16.71 -6.28 -11.16
N GLY A 51 16.89 -6.56 -12.46
CA GLY A 51 15.81 -7.07 -13.32
C GLY A 51 14.79 -6.01 -13.74
N TYR A 52 15.19 -4.74 -13.86
CA TYR A 52 14.30 -3.64 -14.25
C TYR A 52 13.53 -3.92 -15.56
N ASP A 53 14.20 -4.49 -16.56
CA ASP A 53 13.62 -4.77 -17.88
C ASP A 53 12.66 -5.98 -17.87
N ASN A 54 12.62 -6.73 -16.77
CA ASN A 54 11.70 -7.83 -16.56
C ASN A 54 10.31 -7.40 -16.01
N LEU A 55 10.13 -6.12 -15.79
CA LEU A 55 8.83 -5.50 -15.52
C LEU A 55 8.29 -4.89 -16.81
N GLY A 56 7.03 -5.03 -17.07
CA GLY A 56 6.40 -4.51 -18.29
C GLY A 56 6.77 -3.05 -18.59
N GLU A 57 6.49 -2.57 -19.80
CA GLU A 57 6.86 -1.25 -20.27
C GLU A 57 6.38 -0.14 -19.33
N GLN A 58 7.27 0.80 -19.02
CA GLN A 58 6.96 1.93 -18.15
C GLN A 58 6.07 2.95 -18.85
N SER A 59 4.87 3.14 -18.36
CA SER A 59 3.91 4.06 -18.96
C SER A 59 4.26 5.53 -18.69
N ALA A 60 3.85 6.44 -19.59
CA ALA A 60 4.01 7.89 -19.39
C ALA A 60 3.31 8.40 -18.10
N ARG A 61 2.26 7.71 -17.63
CA ARG A 61 1.60 8.01 -16.35
C ARG A 61 2.52 7.68 -15.18
N GLU A 62 3.16 6.53 -15.21
CA GLU A 62 4.12 6.11 -14.19
C GLU A 62 5.29 7.09 -14.07
N VAL A 63 5.88 7.44 -15.21
CA VAL A 63 6.99 8.42 -15.27
C VAL A 63 6.57 9.76 -14.67
N ARG A 64 5.37 10.28 -14.99
CA ARG A 64 4.88 11.52 -14.39
C ARG A 64 4.69 11.42 -12.89
N ALA A 65 4.13 10.33 -12.40
CA ALA A 65 3.93 10.13 -10.96
C ALA A 65 5.26 10.03 -10.19
N LEU A 66 6.25 9.34 -10.73
CA LEU A 66 7.59 9.26 -10.13
C LEU A 66 8.29 10.62 -10.13
N ASN A 67 8.26 11.35 -11.25
CA ASN A 67 8.82 12.69 -11.33
C ASN A 67 8.16 13.68 -10.35
N SER A 68 6.86 13.59 -10.14
CA SER A 68 6.14 14.45 -9.19
C SER A 68 6.54 14.22 -7.74
N THR A 69 7.14 13.07 -7.45
CA THR A 69 7.69 12.70 -6.13
C THR A 69 9.21 12.80 -6.07
N ASN A 70 9.85 13.41 -7.09
CA ASN A 70 11.30 13.53 -7.25
C ASN A 70 12.04 12.18 -7.27
N LEU A 71 11.41 11.14 -7.79
CA LEU A 71 11.99 9.80 -7.94
C LEU A 71 12.47 9.59 -9.38
N ASP A 72 13.67 9.01 -9.51
CA ASP A 72 14.24 8.66 -10.82
C ASP A 72 13.45 7.49 -11.46
N PRO A 73 12.75 7.69 -12.58
CA PRO A 73 12.03 6.63 -13.26
C PRO A 73 12.90 5.46 -13.75
N LYS A 74 14.23 5.63 -13.82
CA LYS A 74 15.15 4.57 -14.20
C LYS A 74 15.52 3.64 -13.04
N LYS A 75 15.18 4.02 -11.81
CA LYS A 75 15.49 3.26 -10.60
C LYS A 75 14.25 2.80 -9.86
N PHE A 76 13.15 3.53 -10.02
CA PHE A 76 11.90 3.25 -9.33
C PHE A 76 10.82 2.82 -10.29
N ARG A 77 9.98 1.91 -9.84
CA ARG A 77 8.75 1.51 -10.50
C ARG A 77 7.55 1.66 -9.56
N LEU A 78 6.37 1.70 -10.14
CA LEU A 78 5.11 1.63 -9.39
C LEU A 78 4.52 0.21 -9.53
N PRO A 79 4.70 -0.68 -8.54
CA PRO A 79 4.20 -2.06 -8.58
C PRO A 79 2.73 -2.22 -8.97
N CYS A 80 1.91 -1.20 -8.75
CA CYS A 80 0.51 -1.21 -9.21
C CYS A 80 0.33 -1.09 -10.73
N LEU A 81 1.40 -0.82 -11.48
CA LEU A 81 1.40 -0.72 -12.95
C LEU A 81 2.34 -1.73 -13.63
N CYS A 82 2.92 -2.65 -12.87
CA CYS A 82 3.91 -3.59 -13.38
C CYS A 82 3.35 -4.99 -13.53
N ASP A 83 3.66 -5.63 -14.66
CA ASP A 83 3.52 -7.06 -14.89
C ASP A 83 4.92 -7.70 -14.86
N VAL A 84 5.00 -8.94 -14.39
CA VAL A 84 6.28 -9.63 -14.17
C VAL A 84 6.59 -10.54 -15.37
N HIS A 85 7.78 -10.37 -15.98
CA HIS A 85 8.22 -11.18 -17.12
C HIS A 85 9.55 -11.92 -16.90
N GLY A 86 10.19 -11.73 -15.77
CA GLY A 86 11.45 -12.38 -15.40
C GLY A 86 11.81 -12.11 -13.95
N ASP A 87 13.00 -12.54 -13.54
CA ASP A 87 13.49 -12.37 -12.17
C ASP A 87 13.74 -10.88 -11.86
N VAL A 88 13.27 -10.45 -10.68
CA VAL A 88 13.39 -9.05 -10.22
C VAL A 88 13.77 -9.00 -8.75
N VAL A 89 14.65 -8.07 -8.39
CA VAL A 89 14.98 -7.76 -7.00
C VAL A 89 14.49 -6.35 -6.66
N PHE A 90 13.55 -6.28 -5.74
CA PHE A 90 13.02 -5.03 -5.18
C PHE A 90 13.79 -4.62 -3.94
N GLY A 91 14.17 -3.35 -3.87
CA GLY A 91 14.70 -2.69 -2.69
C GLY A 91 13.59 -2.20 -1.75
N GLN A 92 13.88 -1.13 -1.02
CA GLN A 92 12.94 -0.53 -0.09
C GLN A 92 11.84 0.27 -0.79
N PRO A 93 10.59 0.19 -0.32
CA PRO A 93 9.57 1.16 -0.70
C PRO A 93 10.00 2.59 -0.33
N PHE A 94 9.73 3.54 -1.23
CA PHE A 94 10.15 4.94 -1.04
C PHE A 94 9.66 5.55 0.28
N LEU A 95 8.43 5.29 0.68
CA LEU A 95 7.87 5.84 1.91
C LEU A 95 8.60 5.37 3.18
N GLU A 96 9.11 4.15 3.20
CA GLU A 96 9.92 3.66 4.33
C GLU A 96 11.29 4.35 4.37
N ARG A 97 11.93 4.49 3.20
CA ARG A 97 13.28 5.03 3.08
C ARG A 97 13.37 6.51 3.46
N GLU A 98 12.49 7.35 2.91
CA GLU A 98 12.62 8.80 3.00
C GLU A 98 11.98 9.41 4.26
N LYS A 99 10.95 8.77 4.78
CA LYS A 99 10.18 9.31 5.91
C LYS A 99 10.47 8.63 7.24
N GLY A 100 11.32 7.60 7.24
CA GLY A 100 11.56 6.78 8.43
C GLY A 100 10.27 6.12 8.95
N THR A 101 9.22 6.18 8.14
CA THR A 101 7.89 5.67 8.51
C THR A 101 7.89 4.18 8.31
N LYS A 102 8.14 3.44 9.38
CA LYS A 102 8.01 2.00 9.34
C LYS A 102 6.56 1.64 9.08
N LEU A 103 6.31 0.94 7.97
CA LEU A 103 4.99 0.39 7.68
C LEU A 103 4.69 -0.71 8.69
N SER A 104 3.79 -0.45 9.61
CA SER A 104 3.30 -1.44 10.57
C SER A 104 1.94 -1.96 10.13
N LYS A 105 1.72 -3.27 10.29
CA LYS A 105 0.44 -3.91 10.02
C LYS A 105 -0.23 -4.23 11.34
N HIS A 106 -1.46 -3.79 11.48
CA HIS A 106 -2.26 -4.00 12.68
C HIS A 106 -3.57 -4.68 12.33
N GLN A 107 -4.02 -5.57 13.17
CA GLN A 107 -5.40 -6.03 13.16
C GLN A 107 -6.26 -5.02 13.91
N VAL A 108 -7.40 -4.69 13.35
CA VAL A 108 -8.34 -3.75 13.95
C VAL A 108 -9.73 -4.39 14.03
N ILE A 109 -10.46 -4.07 15.07
CA ILE A 109 -11.83 -4.51 15.30
C ILE A 109 -12.75 -3.32 15.07
N VAL A 110 -13.81 -3.50 14.30
CA VAL A 110 -14.88 -2.51 14.21
C VAL A 110 -15.67 -2.53 15.51
N GLU A 111 -15.54 -1.50 16.32
CA GLU A 111 -16.21 -1.37 17.60
C GLU A 111 -17.61 -0.80 17.45
N SER A 112 -17.77 0.20 16.60
CA SER A 112 -19.08 0.79 16.33
C SER A 112 -19.19 1.34 14.91
N TYR A 113 -20.44 1.37 14.42
CA TYR A 113 -20.82 2.02 13.18
C TYR A 113 -22.00 2.95 13.47
N ARG A 114 -21.84 4.24 13.16
CA ARG A 114 -22.84 5.26 13.42
C ARG A 114 -23.16 6.06 12.16
N PRO A 115 -24.34 5.88 11.55
CA PRO A 115 -24.76 6.75 10.47
C PRO A 115 -24.87 8.21 10.96
N LEU A 116 -24.23 9.13 10.23
CA LEU A 116 -24.30 10.59 10.51
C LEU A 116 -25.38 11.24 9.65
N ASN A 117 -25.55 10.76 8.42
CA ASN A 117 -26.61 11.15 7.50
C ASN A 117 -26.81 10.04 6.45
N GLY A 118 -27.67 10.28 5.43
CA GLY A 118 -27.98 9.29 4.40
C GLY A 118 -26.78 8.80 3.55
N THR A 119 -25.65 9.50 3.59
CA THR A 119 -24.48 9.19 2.74
C THR A 119 -23.16 9.11 3.50
N VAL A 120 -23.14 9.41 4.80
CA VAL A 120 -21.93 9.42 5.62
C VAL A 120 -22.15 8.65 6.90
N ALA A 121 -21.22 7.82 7.25
CA ALA A 121 -21.18 7.11 8.54
C ALA A 121 -19.81 7.27 9.20
N GLU A 122 -19.81 7.27 10.50
CA GLU A 122 -18.61 7.16 11.34
C GLU A 122 -18.40 5.70 11.71
N ILE A 123 -17.16 5.27 11.58
CA ILE A 123 -16.73 3.94 12.02
C ILE A 123 -15.66 4.13 13.08
N ARG A 124 -15.86 3.54 14.24
CA ARG A 124 -14.87 3.48 15.31
C ARG A 124 -14.19 2.12 15.30
N PHE A 125 -12.87 2.15 15.38
CA PHE A 125 -12.03 0.97 15.38
C PHE A 125 -11.27 0.89 16.71
N PHE A 126 -11.13 -0.32 17.21
CA PHE A 126 -10.24 -0.66 18.31
C PHE A 126 -8.99 -1.34 17.74
N ILE A 127 -7.83 -0.99 18.28
CA ILE A 127 -6.54 -1.57 17.95
C ILE A 127 -5.88 -2.10 19.21
N GLU A 128 -5.62 -3.41 19.24
CA GLU A 128 -4.98 -4.09 20.37
C GLU A 128 -3.45 -4.04 20.21
N ASN A 129 -2.90 -2.83 20.13
CA ASN A 129 -1.47 -2.64 20.06
C ASN A 129 -1.05 -1.37 20.82
N PRO A 130 -0.41 -1.49 21.99
CA PRO A 130 0.01 -0.35 22.78
C PRO A 130 1.10 0.52 22.11
N GLU A 131 1.79 -0.02 21.11
CA GLU A 131 2.80 0.71 20.32
C GLU A 131 2.20 1.46 19.12
N PHE A 132 0.88 1.35 18.93
CA PHE A 132 0.24 2.10 17.86
C PHE A 132 0.36 3.60 18.11
N ASP A 133 0.98 4.29 17.18
CA ASP A 133 1.15 5.74 17.20
C ASP A 133 1.01 6.30 15.80
N PHE A 134 0.53 7.54 15.69
CA PHE A 134 0.38 8.23 14.43
C PHE A 134 0.48 9.75 14.60
N HIS A 135 0.82 10.44 13.54
CA HIS A 135 0.85 11.89 13.50
C HIS A 135 -0.34 12.46 12.73
N PRO A 136 -0.82 13.67 13.08
CA PRO A 136 -1.86 14.34 12.30
C PRO A 136 -1.49 14.41 10.80
N GLY A 137 -2.45 14.12 9.95
CA GLY A 137 -2.26 14.05 8.50
C GLY A 137 -1.85 12.70 7.94
N GLN A 138 -1.54 11.73 8.79
CA GLN A 138 -1.34 10.36 8.34
C GLN A 138 -2.67 9.68 7.96
N TYR A 139 -2.55 8.63 7.17
CA TYR A 139 -3.68 7.80 6.74
C TYR A 139 -3.36 6.33 6.94
N MET A 140 -4.40 5.52 7.04
CA MET A 140 -4.31 4.07 7.10
C MET A 140 -4.80 3.45 5.80
N ILE A 141 -4.20 2.34 5.42
CA ILE A 141 -4.67 1.50 4.31
C ILE A 141 -5.37 0.29 4.92
N PHE A 142 -6.69 0.26 4.81
CA PHE A 142 -7.48 -0.87 5.26
C PHE A 142 -7.45 -1.97 4.23
N ARG A 143 -7.10 -3.17 4.66
CA ARG A 143 -7.27 -4.40 3.90
C ARG A 143 -8.56 -5.07 4.39
N ILE A 144 -9.59 -5.00 3.57
CA ILE A 144 -10.92 -5.53 3.88
C ILE A 144 -11.03 -6.90 3.21
N PRO A 145 -11.23 -7.99 3.97
CA PRO A 145 -11.47 -9.31 3.39
C PRO A 145 -12.69 -9.27 2.47
N HIS A 146 -12.55 -9.84 1.28
CA HIS A 146 -13.65 -9.97 0.32
C HIS A 146 -13.50 -11.29 -0.43
N PRO A 147 -14.59 -11.99 -0.78
CA PRO A 147 -14.53 -13.20 -1.59
C PRO A 147 -13.75 -12.94 -2.90
N GLY A 148 -12.73 -13.74 -3.15
CA GLY A 148 -11.85 -13.63 -4.32
C GLY A 148 -10.62 -12.76 -4.08
N GLN A 149 -10.74 -11.50 -3.77
CA GLN A 149 -9.62 -10.58 -3.57
C GLN A 149 -9.90 -9.53 -2.50
N ALA A 150 -8.94 -9.29 -1.62
CA ALA A 150 -9.08 -8.27 -0.58
C ALA A 150 -9.20 -6.86 -1.18
N ILE A 151 -10.10 -6.08 -0.65
CA ILE A 151 -10.30 -4.67 -1.04
C ILE A 151 -9.39 -3.80 -0.18
N HIS A 152 -8.66 -2.89 -0.82
CA HIS A 152 -7.84 -1.89 -0.14
C HIS A 152 -8.47 -0.51 -0.25
N ARG A 153 -8.55 0.20 0.87
CA ARG A 153 -9.06 1.57 0.94
C ARG A 153 -8.19 2.41 1.86
N SER A 154 -7.79 3.57 1.39
CA SER A 154 -6.99 4.53 2.16
C SER A 154 -7.89 5.57 2.79
N TYR A 155 -7.68 5.80 4.07
CA TYR A 155 -8.46 6.76 4.84
C TYR A 155 -7.57 7.52 5.83
N SER A 156 -7.77 8.83 5.95
CA SER A 156 -7.16 9.64 7.01
C SER A 156 -7.78 9.31 8.36
N ILE A 157 -7.03 9.39 9.41
CA ILE A 157 -7.50 9.22 10.78
C ILE A 157 -8.16 10.52 11.22
N SER A 158 -9.34 10.48 11.84
CA SER A 158 -10.09 11.65 12.30
C SER A 158 -10.02 11.90 13.81
N THR A 159 -9.50 10.97 14.59
CA THR A 159 -9.22 11.13 16.02
C THR A 159 -7.89 11.82 16.29
N PRO A 160 -7.71 12.46 17.44
CA PRO A 160 -6.41 12.98 17.85
C PRO A 160 -5.44 11.85 18.25
N PRO A 161 -4.12 12.03 18.09
CA PRO A 161 -3.11 11.04 18.46
C PRO A 161 -3.04 10.70 19.95
N SER A 162 -3.75 11.43 20.79
CA SER A 162 -3.86 11.15 22.23
C SER A 162 -4.67 9.89 22.55
N ASP A 163 -5.55 9.45 21.64
CA ASP A 163 -6.25 8.17 21.76
C ASP A 163 -5.44 7.10 21.02
N LYS A 164 -4.71 6.28 21.80
CA LYS A 164 -3.79 5.26 21.26
C LYS A 164 -4.43 3.89 21.04
N SER A 165 -5.64 3.70 21.52
CA SER A 165 -6.34 2.41 21.39
C SER A 165 -7.55 2.45 20.46
N HIS A 166 -8.04 3.64 20.17
CA HIS A 166 -9.19 3.81 19.29
C HIS A 166 -8.92 4.87 18.24
N PHE A 167 -9.47 4.69 17.07
CA PHE A 167 -9.51 5.73 16.06
C PHE A 167 -10.83 5.70 15.29
N GLU A 168 -11.24 6.85 14.84
CA GLU A 168 -12.50 7.06 14.16
C GLU A 168 -12.27 7.48 12.72
N ARG A 169 -13.28 7.19 11.91
CA ARG A 169 -13.27 7.48 10.50
C ARG A 169 -14.66 7.80 9.98
N CYS A 170 -14.80 8.89 9.24
CA CYS A 170 -15.98 9.13 8.45
C CYS A 170 -15.83 8.48 7.06
N VAL A 171 -16.76 7.64 6.69
CA VAL A 171 -16.82 6.97 5.39
C VAL A 171 -18.08 7.37 4.66
N ARG A 172 -18.00 7.46 3.34
CA ARG A 172 -19.20 7.63 2.53
C ARG A 172 -19.93 6.28 2.44
N SER A 173 -21.18 6.24 2.87
CA SER A 173 -22.02 5.05 2.77
C SER A 173 -22.70 5.04 1.39
N GLY A 174 -22.52 3.97 0.64
CA GLY A 174 -23.22 3.74 -0.63
C GLY A 174 -22.49 4.24 -1.86
N ALA A 175 -21.83 3.34 -2.52
CA ALA A 175 -21.73 3.18 -3.97
C ALA A 175 -21.62 1.69 -4.24
#